data_eda7c01058433c5955ca3eac28d0c251
#
_entry.id   eda7c01058433c5955ca3eac28d0c251
#
_cell.length_a   1.000
_cell.length_b   1.000
_cell.length_c   1.000
_cell.angle_alpha   90.00
_cell.angle_beta   90.00
_cell.angle_gamma   90.00
#
_symmetry.space_group_name_H-M   'P 1'
#
loop_
_entity.id
_entity.type
_entity.pdbx_description
1 polymer ?
#
loop_
_entity_poly.entity_id
_entity_poly.type
_entity_poly.pdbx_seq_one_letter_code
_entity_poly.pdbx_strand_id
1 'polypeptide(L)'
;MKKEYLSAPLPFVGQKRMFAKEYIKVLGEVKDAKVFVDLFGGSGLLSHITKRQRPDATVVYNDFDNYRRRIENIGRTNAMLDRLRDILVSVPRLKIVPKPIRERILDMMSEEEAETGFVDYITLSTSLLFSMKYATTLEEMRKHTMYNRIRRSGYDANGYLDGIVVES
;
A
#
# COMPACT_ATOMS: atom_id res chain seq x y z
N MET A 1 23.62 0.02 -4.06
CA MET A 1 22.65 0.46 -5.08
C MET A 1 21.25 0.49 -4.46
N LYS A 2 20.53 1.59 -4.64
CA LYS A 2 19.17 1.72 -4.08
C LYS A 2 18.20 0.80 -4.84
N LYS A 3 17.29 0.15 -4.13
CA LYS A 3 16.26 -0.72 -4.71
C LYS A 3 15.35 0.07 -5.65
N GLU A 4 15.11 -0.46 -6.83
CA GLU A 4 14.13 0.05 -7.78
C GLU A 4 12.85 -0.78 -7.71
N TYR A 5 11.72 -0.11 -7.58
CA TYR A 5 10.40 -0.72 -7.57
C TYR A 5 9.73 -0.53 -8.92
N LEU A 6 9.22 -1.60 -9.50
CA LEU A 6 8.41 -1.58 -10.73
C LEU A 6 6.91 -1.75 -10.45
N SER A 7 6.57 -1.89 -9.18
CA SER A 7 5.20 -1.88 -8.66
C SER A 7 5.17 -1.18 -7.30
N ALA A 8 4.03 -0.65 -6.92
CA ALA A 8 3.86 -0.03 -5.61
C ALA A 8 4.12 -1.05 -4.48
N PRO A 9 4.85 -0.68 -3.43
CA PRO A 9 5.19 -1.60 -2.34
C PRO A 9 4.00 -2.03 -1.48
N LEU A 10 2.96 -1.20 -1.41
CA LEU A 10 1.70 -1.52 -0.75
C LEU A 10 0.56 -1.64 -1.76
N PRO A 11 -0.48 -2.42 -1.44
CA PRO A 11 -1.68 -2.49 -2.29
C PRO A 11 -2.24 -1.10 -2.59
N PHE A 12 -2.56 -0.86 -3.84
CA PHE A 12 -3.15 0.40 -4.31
C PHE A 12 -4.08 0.14 -5.48
N VAL A 13 -5.26 0.72 -5.44
CA VAL A 13 -6.25 0.63 -6.53
C VAL A 13 -5.81 1.53 -7.67
N GLY A 14 -5.69 0.98 -8.87
CA GLY A 14 -5.26 1.74 -10.05
C GLY A 14 -3.74 1.96 -10.16
N GLN A 15 -2.95 1.01 -9.70
CA GLN A 15 -1.49 1.08 -9.88
C GLN A 15 -1.10 1.23 -11.35
N LYS A 16 -0.13 2.10 -11.61
CA LYS A 16 0.40 2.37 -12.94
C LYS A 16 1.50 1.40 -13.38
N ARG A 17 1.62 0.23 -12.74
CA ARG A 17 2.69 -0.74 -13.01
C ARG A 17 2.73 -1.23 -14.46
N MET A 18 1.60 -1.30 -15.12
CA MET A 18 1.52 -1.72 -16.52
C MET A 18 2.17 -0.72 -17.48
N PHE A 19 2.29 0.51 -17.07
CA PHE A 19 2.91 1.58 -17.86
C PHE A 19 4.41 1.79 -17.54
N ALA A 20 4.94 1.10 -16.51
CA ALA A 20 6.29 1.35 -16.01
C ALA A 20 7.37 1.24 -17.11
N LYS A 21 7.31 0.20 -17.93
CA LYS A 21 8.29 -0.02 -19.01
C LYS A 21 8.22 1.06 -20.09
N GLU A 22 7.02 1.40 -20.54
CA GLU A 22 6.82 2.44 -21.54
C GLU A 22 7.19 3.82 -21.00
N TYR A 23 6.87 4.07 -19.73
CA TYR A 23 7.26 5.29 -19.04
C TYR A 23 8.78 5.46 -18.99
N ILE A 24 9.52 4.41 -18.66
CA ILE A 24 11.00 4.44 -18.64
C ILE A 24 11.56 4.81 -20.03
N LYS A 25 10.99 4.29 -21.12
CA LYS A 25 11.40 4.65 -22.49
C LYS A 25 11.18 6.13 -22.78
N VAL A 26 9.97 6.63 -22.49
CA VAL A 26 9.62 8.04 -22.70
C VAL A 26 10.52 8.94 -21.85
N LEU A 27 10.80 8.55 -20.61
CA LEU A 27 11.69 9.28 -19.72
C LEU A 27 13.13 9.37 -20.30
N GLY A 28 13.58 8.32 -20.98
CA GLY A 28 14.89 8.29 -21.67
C GLY A 28 14.98 9.26 -22.84
N GLU A 29 13.86 9.64 -23.46
CA GLU A 29 13.78 10.61 -24.55
C GLU A 29 13.81 12.07 -24.06
N VAL A 30 13.40 12.32 -22.81
CA VAL A 30 13.38 13.65 -22.18
C VAL A 30 14.73 13.93 -21.54
N LYS A 31 15.68 14.48 -22.30
CA LYS A 31 17.08 14.61 -21.85
C LYS A 31 17.36 15.84 -20.99
N ASP A 32 16.69 16.95 -21.22
CA ASP A 32 17.04 18.24 -20.65
C ASP A 32 16.21 18.64 -19.42
N ALA A 33 15.17 17.88 -19.09
CA ALA A 33 14.33 18.17 -17.93
C ALA A 33 15.07 17.88 -16.61
N LYS A 34 15.05 18.86 -15.72
CA LYS A 34 15.65 18.77 -14.37
C LYS A 34 14.61 18.70 -13.27
N VAL A 35 13.36 19.00 -13.61
CA VAL A 35 12.23 18.99 -12.67
C VAL A 35 11.10 18.19 -13.28
N PHE A 36 10.59 17.24 -12.52
CA PHE A 36 9.44 16.40 -12.88
C PHE A 36 8.36 16.54 -11.82
N VAL A 37 7.13 16.79 -12.25
CA VAL A 37 5.98 16.95 -11.34
C VAL A 37 4.93 15.90 -11.68
N ASP A 38 4.62 15.04 -10.72
CA ASP A 38 3.57 14.02 -10.83
C ASP A 38 2.29 14.53 -10.17
N LEU A 39 1.40 15.12 -10.98
CA LEU A 39 0.16 15.73 -10.50
C LEU A 39 -0.87 14.70 -10.03
N PHE A 40 -0.84 13.49 -10.62
CA PHE A 40 -1.78 12.41 -10.32
C PHE A 40 -1.02 11.20 -9.79
N GLY A 41 -0.20 11.43 -8.77
CA GLY A 41 0.80 10.49 -8.30
C GLY A 41 0.28 9.13 -7.85
N GLY A 42 -0.95 9.07 -7.32
CA GLY A 42 -1.52 7.82 -6.79
C GLY A 42 -0.58 7.17 -5.79
N SER A 43 -0.06 5.99 -6.11
CA SER A 43 0.93 5.30 -5.27
C SER A 43 2.37 5.85 -5.37
N GLY A 44 2.59 6.91 -6.15
CA GLY A 44 3.92 7.49 -6.36
C GLY A 44 4.87 6.64 -7.22
N LEU A 45 4.37 5.61 -7.92
CA LEU A 45 5.23 4.69 -8.67
C LEU A 45 6.02 5.38 -9.78
N LEU A 46 5.38 6.25 -10.56
CA LEU A 46 6.07 6.98 -11.63
C LEU A 46 7.07 7.98 -11.07
N SER A 47 6.76 8.62 -9.95
CA SER A 47 7.70 9.50 -9.23
C SER A 47 8.92 8.72 -8.74
N HIS A 48 8.70 7.52 -8.18
CA HIS A 48 9.77 6.62 -7.76
C HIS A 48 10.68 6.25 -8.93
N ILE A 49 10.10 5.79 -10.04
CA ILE A 49 10.84 5.41 -11.26
C ILE A 49 11.63 6.61 -11.78
N THR A 50 11.01 7.78 -11.87
CA THR A 50 11.68 9.02 -12.31
C THR A 50 12.91 9.31 -11.47
N LYS A 51 12.77 9.26 -10.14
CA LYS A 51 13.90 9.55 -9.23
C LYS A 51 15.02 8.52 -9.35
N ARG A 52 14.70 7.26 -9.59
CA ARG A 52 15.72 6.22 -9.82
C ARG A 52 16.45 6.37 -11.14
N GLN A 53 15.74 6.72 -12.22
CA GLN A 53 16.31 6.95 -13.55
C GLN A 53 17.04 8.30 -13.65
N ARG A 54 16.63 9.27 -12.86
CA ARG A 54 17.15 10.65 -12.86
C ARG A 54 17.49 11.10 -11.41
N PRO A 55 18.55 10.53 -10.81
CA PRO A 55 18.89 10.80 -9.40
C PRO A 55 19.17 12.27 -9.10
N ASP A 56 19.66 13.03 -10.06
CA ASP A 56 19.98 14.45 -9.91
C ASP A 56 18.77 15.37 -10.17
N ALA A 57 17.68 14.85 -10.69
CA ALA A 57 16.48 15.64 -10.94
C ALA A 57 15.68 15.90 -9.66
N THR A 58 14.99 17.04 -9.65
CA THR A 58 13.94 17.30 -8.65
C THR A 58 12.66 16.59 -9.09
N VAL A 59 12.14 15.73 -8.23
CA VAL A 59 10.88 15.02 -8.48
C VAL A 59 9.88 15.43 -7.40
N VAL A 60 8.75 15.97 -7.82
CA VAL A 60 7.64 16.38 -6.96
C VAL A 60 6.48 15.43 -7.17
N TYR A 61 6.03 14.80 -6.09
CA TYR A 61 4.93 13.85 -6.08
C TYR A 61 3.74 14.43 -5.31
N ASN A 62 2.61 14.60 -5.99
CA ASN A 62 1.36 14.99 -5.35
C ASN A 62 0.68 13.77 -4.74
N ASP A 63 0.77 13.64 -3.42
CA ASP A 63 0.22 12.51 -2.64
C ASP A 63 -1.21 12.81 -2.17
N PHE A 64 -2.12 12.93 -3.11
CA PHE A 64 -3.53 13.18 -2.82
C PHE A 64 -4.18 12.05 -1.97
N ASP A 65 -3.72 10.81 -2.16
CA ASP A 65 -4.30 9.63 -1.51
C ASP A 65 -3.67 9.28 -0.15
N ASN A 66 -2.78 10.12 0.37
CA ASN A 66 -2.05 9.87 1.62
C ASN A 66 -1.25 8.54 1.61
N TYR A 67 -0.71 8.16 0.47
CA TYR A 67 0.07 6.93 0.33
C TYR A 67 1.34 6.95 1.18
N ARG A 68 1.98 8.11 1.31
CA ARG A 68 3.13 8.32 2.21
C ARG A 68 2.82 7.91 3.64
N ARG A 69 1.65 8.31 4.16
CA ARG A 69 1.24 7.93 5.52
C ARG A 69 1.15 6.42 5.69
N ARG A 70 0.66 5.71 4.66
CA ARG A 70 0.61 4.24 4.66
C ARG A 70 2.02 3.64 4.70
N ILE A 71 2.97 4.18 3.92
CA ILE A 71 4.37 3.76 3.91
C ILE A 71 5.01 3.99 5.29
N GLU A 72 4.81 5.15 5.89
CA GLU A 72 5.34 5.49 7.22
C GLU A 72 4.81 4.57 8.33
N ASN A 73 3.65 3.95 8.13
CA ASN A 73 3.00 3.06 9.08
C ASN A 73 3.11 1.56 8.71
N ILE A 74 4.00 1.19 7.80
CA ILE A 74 4.19 -0.23 7.41
C ILE A 74 4.51 -1.12 8.63
N GLY A 75 5.30 -0.65 9.58
CA GLY A 75 5.62 -1.39 10.79
C GLY A 75 4.37 -1.77 11.59
N ARG A 76 3.45 -0.83 11.76
CA ARG A 76 2.15 -1.09 12.43
C ARG A 76 1.27 -2.04 11.63
N THR A 77 1.23 -1.86 10.31
CA THR A 77 0.46 -2.74 9.42
C THR A 77 1.00 -4.17 9.47
N ASN A 78 2.32 -4.35 9.44
CA ASN A 78 2.95 -5.67 9.59
C ASN A 78 2.64 -6.30 10.95
N ALA A 79 2.67 -5.52 12.03
CA ALA A 79 2.30 -6.01 13.36
C ALA A 79 0.82 -6.47 13.42
N MET A 80 -0.08 -5.74 12.77
CA MET A 80 -1.48 -6.17 12.64
C MET A 80 -1.62 -7.46 11.81
N LEU A 81 -0.85 -7.61 10.74
CA LEU A 81 -0.84 -8.84 9.94
C LEU A 81 -0.34 -10.04 10.76
N ASP A 82 0.65 -9.85 11.63
CA ASP A 82 1.11 -10.90 12.55
C ASP A 82 0.00 -11.33 13.52
N ARG A 83 -0.71 -10.37 14.09
CA ARG A 83 -1.87 -10.65 14.95
C ARG A 83 -2.99 -11.36 14.18
N LEU A 84 -3.25 -10.97 12.94
CA LEU A 84 -4.23 -11.64 12.08
C LEU A 84 -3.84 -13.09 11.80
N ARG A 85 -2.57 -13.39 11.57
CA ARG A 85 -2.10 -14.77 11.38
C ARG A 85 -2.43 -15.64 12.59
N ASP A 86 -2.20 -15.11 13.78
CA ASP A 86 -2.52 -15.81 15.02
C ASP A 86 -4.03 -16.03 15.20
N ILE A 87 -4.83 -15.01 14.91
CA ILE A 87 -6.30 -15.09 15.02
C ILE A 87 -6.86 -16.08 13.99
N LEU A 88 -6.30 -16.12 12.78
CA LEU A 88 -6.77 -16.95 11.68
C LEU A 88 -6.18 -18.37 11.66
N VAL A 89 -5.37 -18.74 12.64
CA VAL A 89 -4.63 -20.02 12.64
C VAL A 89 -5.53 -21.23 12.46
N SER A 90 -6.77 -21.20 12.97
CA SER A 90 -7.75 -22.28 12.86
C SER A 90 -8.62 -22.20 11.60
N VAL A 91 -8.51 -21.16 10.81
CA VAL A 91 -9.30 -20.97 9.59
C VAL A 91 -8.47 -21.41 8.38
N PRO A 92 -8.89 -22.44 7.64
CA PRO A 92 -8.16 -22.87 6.44
C PRO A 92 -8.06 -21.75 5.41
N ARG A 93 -6.97 -21.77 4.65
CA ARG A 93 -6.72 -20.78 3.61
C ARG A 93 -7.88 -20.73 2.60
N LEU A 94 -8.26 -19.50 2.22
CA LEU A 94 -9.35 -19.19 1.28
C LEU A 94 -10.76 -19.54 1.78
N LYS A 95 -10.90 -19.98 3.01
CA LYS A 95 -12.21 -20.24 3.63
C LYS A 95 -12.78 -19.01 4.30
N ILE A 96 -14.11 -18.99 4.42
CA ILE A 96 -14.83 -17.93 5.12
C ILE A 96 -14.43 -17.92 6.59
N VAL A 97 -14.18 -16.74 7.12
CA VAL A 97 -13.87 -16.52 8.53
C VAL A 97 -15.19 -16.64 9.34
N PRO A 98 -15.26 -17.56 10.32
CA PRO A 98 -16.44 -17.69 11.16
C PRO A 98 -16.75 -16.40 11.93
N LYS A 99 -18.02 -16.18 12.22
CA LYS A 99 -18.49 -14.95 12.89
C LYS A 99 -17.74 -14.59 14.18
N PRO A 100 -17.47 -15.50 15.12
CA PRO A 100 -16.71 -15.15 16.34
C PRO A 100 -15.31 -14.64 16.06
N ILE A 101 -14.63 -15.24 15.09
CA ILE A 101 -13.27 -14.84 14.68
C ILE A 101 -13.34 -13.51 13.93
N ARG A 102 -14.33 -13.32 13.08
CA ARG A 102 -14.57 -12.05 12.37
C ARG A 102 -14.76 -10.89 13.36
N GLU A 103 -15.57 -11.07 14.39
CA GLU A 103 -15.78 -10.04 15.42
C GLU A 103 -14.48 -9.70 16.15
N ARG A 104 -13.63 -10.68 16.47
CA ARG A 104 -12.30 -10.43 17.04
C ARG A 104 -11.41 -9.58 16.14
N ILE A 105 -11.45 -9.84 14.84
CA ILE A 105 -10.70 -9.07 13.84
C ILE A 105 -11.19 -7.62 13.80
N LEU A 106 -12.50 -7.41 13.75
CA LEU A 106 -13.09 -6.07 13.75
C LEU A 106 -12.79 -5.31 15.05
N ASP A 107 -12.85 -5.97 16.19
CA ASP A 107 -12.49 -5.38 17.47
C ASP A 107 -11.01 -4.97 17.50
N MET A 108 -10.12 -5.80 16.99
CA MET A 108 -8.69 -5.49 16.87
C MET A 108 -8.46 -4.24 16.01
N MET A 109 -9.14 -4.12 14.86
CA MET A 109 -9.05 -2.95 13.99
C MET A 109 -9.57 -1.69 14.70
N SER A 110 -10.70 -1.80 15.38
CA SER A 110 -11.32 -0.71 16.15
C SER A 110 -10.40 -0.21 17.26
N GLU A 111 -9.80 -1.11 18.01
CA GLU A 111 -8.86 -0.79 19.08
C GLU A 111 -7.60 -0.12 18.55
N GLU A 112 -7.01 -0.65 17.49
CA GLU A 112 -5.83 -0.07 16.85
C GLU A 112 -6.11 1.34 16.33
N GLU A 113 -7.23 1.55 15.67
CA GLU A 113 -7.63 2.87 15.16
C GLU A 113 -7.87 3.87 16.30
N ALA A 114 -8.51 3.44 17.38
CA ALA A 114 -8.74 4.28 18.56
C ALA A 114 -7.43 4.65 19.28
N GLU A 115 -6.48 3.73 19.35
CA GLU A 115 -5.20 3.93 20.02
C GLU A 115 -4.21 4.75 19.19
N THR A 116 -4.11 4.49 17.89
CA THR A 116 -3.06 5.07 17.03
C THR A 116 -3.57 6.11 16.05
N GLY A 117 -4.88 6.18 15.82
CA GLY A 117 -5.50 7.04 14.80
C GLY A 117 -5.28 6.56 13.36
N PHE A 118 -4.76 5.33 13.18
CA PHE A 118 -4.44 4.82 11.84
C PHE A 118 -4.61 3.31 11.73
N VAL A 119 -5.29 2.87 10.67
CA VAL A 119 -5.32 1.50 10.19
C VAL A 119 -5.27 1.52 8.66
N ASP A 120 -4.38 0.76 8.05
CA ASP A 120 -4.32 0.61 6.59
C ASP A 120 -5.35 -0.43 6.12
N TYR A 121 -6.60 -0.01 6.02
CA TYR A 121 -7.71 -0.88 5.62
C TYR A 121 -7.54 -1.44 4.21
N ILE A 122 -6.92 -0.69 3.28
CA ILE A 122 -6.68 -1.16 1.92
C ILE A 122 -5.74 -2.36 1.93
N THR A 123 -4.64 -2.29 2.68
CA THR A 123 -3.70 -3.41 2.82
C THR A 123 -4.38 -4.60 3.51
N LEU A 124 -5.13 -4.38 4.59
CA LEU A 124 -5.84 -5.45 5.29
C LEU A 124 -6.93 -6.09 4.42
N SER A 125 -7.56 -5.32 3.53
CA SER A 125 -8.55 -5.84 2.58
C SER A 125 -7.97 -6.93 1.69
N THR A 126 -6.73 -6.83 1.26
CA THR A 126 -6.08 -7.86 0.42
C THR A 126 -5.89 -9.19 1.14
N SER A 127 -5.87 -9.17 2.47
CA SER A 127 -5.72 -10.34 3.33
C SER A 127 -7.06 -10.93 3.80
N LEU A 128 -8.14 -10.17 3.74
CA LEU A 128 -9.41 -10.54 4.37
C LEU A 128 -10.61 -10.51 3.43
N LEU A 129 -10.55 -9.78 2.33
CA LEU A 129 -11.70 -9.65 1.43
C LEU A 129 -11.49 -10.44 0.15
N PHE A 130 -12.61 -10.73 -0.52
CA PHE A 130 -12.57 -11.36 -1.83
C PHE A 130 -11.81 -10.48 -2.84
N SER A 131 -11.23 -11.09 -3.85
CA SER A 131 -10.44 -10.40 -4.88
C SER A 131 -11.20 -9.20 -5.45
N MET A 132 -10.50 -8.08 -5.63
CA MET A 132 -11.05 -6.80 -6.12
C MET A 132 -11.99 -6.06 -5.16
N LYS A 133 -12.17 -6.55 -3.94
CA LYS A 133 -12.91 -5.84 -2.89
C LYS A 133 -11.94 -5.08 -1.99
N TYR A 134 -12.30 -3.84 -1.68
CA TYR A 134 -11.51 -2.96 -0.81
C TYR A 134 -12.42 -2.22 0.16
N ALA A 135 -11.92 -2.03 1.37
CA ALA A 135 -12.51 -1.15 2.37
C ALA A 135 -11.49 -0.05 2.72
N THR A 136 -11.96 1.14 2.99
CA THR A 136 -11.13 2.29 3.41
C THR A 136 -11.44 2.73 4.84
N THR A 137 -12.49 2.17 5.44
CA THR A 137 -12.92 2.44 6.81
C THR A 137 -13.33 1.16 7.51
N LEU A 138 -13.39 1.21 8.84
CA LEU A 138 -13.92 0.10 9.65
C LEU A 138 -15.38 -0.21 9.31
N GLU A 139 -16.19 0.83 9.07
CA GLU A 139 -17.59 0.68 8.68
C GLU A 139 -17.75 -0.07 7.36
N GLU A 140 -16.94 0.26 6.36
CA GLU A 140 -16.92 -0.47 5.09
C GLU A 140 -16.45 -1.92 5.29
N MET A 141 -15.41 -2.14 6.12
CA MET A 141 -14.91 -3.48 6.43
C MET A 141 -16.01 -4.37 7.04
N ARG A 142 -16.85 -3.82 7.92
CA ARG A 142 -17.97 -4.53 8.53
C ARG A 142 -19.02 -5.04 7.52
N LYS A 143 -19.12 -4.42 6.35
CA LYS A 143 -20.10 -4.78 5.31
C LYS A 143 -19.68 -5.99 4.48
N HIS A 144 -18.42 -6.41 4.58
CA HIS A 144 -17.88 -7.50 3.77
C HIS A 144 -17.79 -8.83 4.53
N THR A 145 -18.04 -9.92 3.82
CA THR A 145 -17.65 -11.27 4.27
C THR A 145 -16.12 -11.36 4.25
N MET A 146 -15.54 -11.88 5.32
CA MET A 146 -14.10 -12.08 5.43
C MET A 146 -13.70 -13.51 5.06
N TYR A 147 -12.52 -13.63 4.45
CA TYR A 147 -11.87 -14.88 4.06
C TYR A 147 -10.44 -14.90 4.59
N ASN A 148 -9.89 -16.07 4.85
CA ASN A 148 -8.47 -16.17 5.17
C ASN A 148 -7.64 -16.13 3.88
N ARG A 149 -7.19 -14.94 3.52
CA ARG A 149 -6.30 -14.69 2.37
C ARG A 149 -4.97 -14.10 2.80
N ILE A 150 -4.62 -14.26 4.07
CA ILE A 150 -3.45 -13.60 4.63
C ILE A 150 -2.16 -14.09 3.96
N ARG A 151 -1.29 -13.15 3.65
CA ARG A 151 0.05 -13.45 3.11
C ARG A 151 1.00 -13.90 4.23
N ARG A 152 2.02 -14.66 3.86
CA ARG A 152 3.01 -15.17 4.80
C ARG A 152 4.07 -14.15 5.21
N SER A 153 4.40 -13.21 4.33
CA SER A 153 5.43 -12.19 4.56
C SER A 153 4.81 -10.83 4.86
N GLY A 154 5.56 -9.96 5.53
CA GLY A 154 5.22 -8.56 5.71
C GLY A 154 5.45 -7.74 4.44
N TYR A 155 5.17 -6.45 4.54
CA TYR A 155 5.43 -5.45 3.50
C TYR A 155 6.73 -4.69 3.81
N ASP A 156 7.36 -4.19 2.77
CA ASP A 156 8.56 -3.35 2.85
C ASP A 156 8.51 -2.30 1.74
N ALA A 157 8.79 -1.06 2.09
CA ALA A 157 8.88 0.05 1.15
C ALA A 157 10.19 0.82 1.32
N ASN A 158 11.25 0.14 1.75
CA ASN A 158 12.53 0.75 2.05
C ASN A 158 13.08 1.55 0.87
N GLY A 159 13.31 2.84 1.10
CA GLY A 159 13.84 3.77 0.10
C GLY A 159 12.88 4.17 -1.01
N TYR A 160 11.59 3.77 -0.96
CA TYR A 160 10.64 4.02 -2.06
C TYR A 160 10.43 5.50 -2.36
N LEU A 161 10.30 6.34 -1.34
CA LEU A 161 10.11 7.80 -1.49
C LEU A 161 11.39 8.61 -1.27
N ASP A 162 12.55 7.97 -1.17
CA ASP A 162 13.81 8.66 -0.93
C ASP A 162 14.14 9.69 -2.01
N GLY A 163 14.45 10.92 -1.56
CA GLY A 163 14.83 12.01 -2.45
C GLY A 163 13.69 12.63 -3.25
N ILE A 164 12.44 12.23 -3.01
CA ILE A 164 11.24 12.76 -3.66
C ILE A 164 10.62 13.83 -2.75
N VAL A 165 10.25 14.98 -3.34
CA VAL A 165 9.47 16.01 -2.66
C VAL A 165 8.00 15.58 -2.68
N VAL A 166 7.43 15.29 -1.52
CA VAL A 166 6.04 14.84 -1.39
C VAL A 166 5.18 16.01 -0.97
N GLU A 167 4.22 16.35 -1.79
CA GLU A 167 3.19 17.36 -1.55
C GLU A 167 1.84 16.67 -1.31
N SER A 168 1.03 17.25 -0.45
CA SER A 168 -0.29 16.68 -0.12
C SER A 168 -1.36 17.76 -0.06
#